data_743f2900d77e33587757b0df04feec36
#
_entry.id   743f2900d77e33587757b0df04feec36
#
_cell.length_a   1.000
_cell.length_b   1.000
_cell.length_c   1.000
_cell.angle_alpha   90.00
_cell.angle_beta   90.00
_cell.angle_gamma   90.00
#
_symmetry.space_group_name_H-M   'P 1'
#
loop_
_entity.id
_entity.type
_entity.pdbx_description
1 polymer ?
#
loop_
_entity_poly.entity_id
_entity_poly.type
_entity_poly.pdbx_seq_one_letter_code
_entity_poly.pdbx_strand_id
1 'polypeptide(L)'
;YEGATATATGSYGKTQAITIDGDVSKEVTYGTEHWNDEIVIALADIENTLKGRTLATEVAFAQSEDAPNTGLAENVAVVRVEADHTIHVIPKNAGKVTIKIKAVPGEGNFYREASVDYTLTVKRQEVSFENVTWNKASKVYDGNTGIELTGTVNTEKITIPKEKAAIAGSDVAVNEQNEAQPQNVTVAAGIYYMTVEGNGTANYQLVVEEGQNVVQNAATITHRPLYLTSANAETVSLAYGQNLKTAIEEMTGLVALCNGNGVVPEEVQGVNSLETGLVGNDQITVLPGATAPETLHVNEAAYKVIVPNITNENKISENYEFKFIEEDDYKGDLKVTKQTLNKEDLLKKIDLKGTTNGIYGVKNGADELEKVWVSIGGKDELGEKKGTPV
;
A
#
# COMPACT_ATOMS: atom_id res chain seq x y z
N TYR A 1 26.11 86.77 -6.96
CA TYR A 1 26.12 85.47 -6.27
C TYR A 1 24.67 85.16 -5.84
N GLU A 2 23.99 84.30 -6.64
CA GLU A 2 22.69 83.77 -6.21
C GLU A 2 22.93 82.55 -5.30
N GLY A 3 22.49 82.71 -4.05
CA GLY A 3 22.60 81.66 -3.04
C GLY A 3 21.65 80.50 -3.35
N ALA A 4 22.23 79.38 -3.66
CA ALA A 4 21.44 78.12 -3.75
C ALA A 4 21.06 77.69 -2.31
N THR A 5 19.75 77.75 -1.99
CA THR A 5 19.18 77.21 -0.75
C THR A 5 18.99 75.71 -0.95
N ALA A 6 19.89 74.91 -0.42
CA ALA A 6 19.71 73.48 -0.32
C ALA A 6 18.74 73.18 0.83
N THR A 7 17.52 72.84 0.54
CA THR A 7 16.53 72.33 1.52
C THR A 7 16.85 70.87 1.80
N ALA A 8 17.57 70.62 2.91
CA ALA A 8 17.71 69.27 3.42
C ALA A 8 16.40 68.85 4.10
N THR A 9 15.56 68.07 3.43
CA THR A 9 14.41 67.42 4.02
C THR A 9 14.87 66.19 4.82
N GLY A 10 15.45 66.44 5.99
CA GLY A 10 15.63 65.39 6.99
C GLY A 10 14.33 65.24 7.77
N SER A 11 13.61 64.16 7.64
CA SER A 11 12.45 63.85 8.47
C SER A 11 12.95 63.50 9.90
N TYR A 12 13.03 64.49 10.78
CA TYR A 12 13.29 64.29 12.20
C TYR A 12 11.99 63.88 12.90
N GLY A 13 11.57 62.60 12.79
CA GLY A 13 10.48 62.08 13.60
C GLY A 13 10.95 61.74 15.01
N LYS A 14 10.23 62.20 16.02
CA LYS A 14 10.46 61.78 17.41
C LYS A 14 10.12 60.31 17.58
N THR A 15 10.93 59.59 18.33
CA THR A 15 10.63 58.19 18.69
C THR A 15 9.90 58.20 20.04
N GLN A 16 8.72 57.59 20.08
CA GLN A 16 7.96 57.34 21.29
C GLN A 16 7.52 55.87 21.26
N ALA A 17 8.11 55.08 22.15
CA ALA A 17 7.74 53.66 22.31
C ALA A 17 6.29 53.52 22.80
N ILE A 18 5.68 52.41 22.47
CA ILE A 18 4.43 51.94 23.08
C ILE A 18 4.74 50.75 23.95
N THR A 19 4.07 50.62 25.09
CA THR A 19 4.23 49.52 26.04
C THR A 19 2.86 49.03 26.47
N ILE A 20 2.75 47.70 26.67
CA ILE A 20 1.56 47.07 27.20
C ILE A 20 1.50 47.28 28.72
N ASP A 21 0.32 47.57 29.24
CA ASP A 21 0.05 47.59 30.68
C ASP A 21 -0.34 46.20 31.14
N GLY A 22 0.62 45.47 31.72
CA GLY A 22 0.48 44.11 32.17
C GLY A 22 1.24 43.08 31.32
N ASP A 23 0.70 41.89 31.21
CA ASP A 23 1.36 40.77 30.56
C ASP A 23 1.46 40.97 29.03
N VAL A 24 2.61 40.60 28.47
CA VAL A 24 2.88 40.63 27.02
C VAL A 24 2.59 39.29 26.34
N SER A 25 2.06 38.35 27.07
CA SER A 25 1.68 37.04 26.54
C SER A 25 0.54 36.39 27.33
N LYS A 26 -0.20 35.52 26.67
CA LYS A 26 -1.21 34.65 27.27
C LYS A 26 -1.12 33.25 26.70
N GLU A 27 -1.28 32.25 27.55
CA GLU A 27 -1.37 30.85 27.16
C GLU A 27 -2.70 30.27 27.65
N VAL A 28 -3.39 29.56 26.78
CA VAL A 28 -4.64 28.83 27.04
C VAL A 28 -4.61 27.50 26.29
N THR A 29 -5.47 26.56 26.70
CA THR A 29 -5.63 25.27 25.99
C THR A 29 -7.00 25.21 25.36
N TYR A 30 -7.08 24.95 24.07
CA TYR A 30 -8.31 24.82 23.30
C TYR A 30 -9.29 23.84 23.98
N GLY A 31 -10.56 24.22 24.06
CA GLY A 31 -11.62 23.39 24.59
C GLY A 31 -11.68 23.27 26.13
N THR A 32 -10.76 23.87 26.89
CA THR A 32 -10.86 23.97 28.34
C THR A 32 -11.85 25.06 28.77
N GLU A 33 -12.23 25.09 30.03
CA GLU A 33 -13.07 26.15 30.56
C GLU A 33 -12.37 27.52 30.38
N HIS A 34 -13.10 28.53 29.92
CA HIS A 34 -12.60 29.91 29.72
C HIS A 34 -11.45 30.07 28.70
N TRP A 35 -11.16 29.08 27.86
CA TRP A 35 -10.07 29.16 26.88
C TRP A 35 -10.26 30.25 25.85
N ASN A 36 -11.51 30.58 25.51
CA ASN A 36 -11.90 31.56 24.50
C ASN A 36 -12.46 32.85 25.09
N ASP A 37 -12.25 33.07 26.39
CA ASP A 37 -12.59 34.33 27.02
C ASP A 37 -11.85 35.48 26.34
N GLU A 38 -12.50 36.62 26.25
CA GLU A 38 -11.92 37.82 25.66
C GLU A 38 -10.78 38.34 26.51
N ILE A 39 -9.63 38.56 25.87
CA ILE A 39 -8.43 39.14 26.45
C ILE A 39 -8.40 40.63 26.09
N VAL A 40 -8.36 41.50 27.09
CA VAL A 40 -8.29 42.93 26.87
C VAL A 40 -6.85 43.39 27.15
N ILE A 41 -6.22 43.97 26.15
CA ILE A 41 -4.88 44.52 26.24
C ILE A 41 -4.95 46.04 26.26
N ALA A 42 -4.49 46.64 27.32
CA ALA A 42 -4.35 48.09 27.44
C ALA A 42 -2.90 48.52 27.20
N LEU A 43 -2.72 49.74 26.70
CA LEU A 43 -1.40 50.35 26.62
C LEU A 43 -1.16 51.23 27.84
N ALA A 44 0.07 51.20 28.36
CA ALA A 44 0.46 52.05 29.46
C ALA A 44 0.47 53.51 29.03
N ASP A 45 -0.10 54.40 29.87
CA ASP A 45 -0.14 55.84 29.67
C ASP A 45 -0.56 56.24 28.24
N ILE A 46 -1.76 55.83 27.85
CA ILE A 46 -2.27 55.85 26.46
C ILE A 46 -2.14 57.23 25.80
N GLU A 47 -2.47 58.31 26.51
CA GLU A 47 -2.42 59.66 25.97
C GLU A 47 -1.00 60.09 25.62
N ASN A 48 -0.04 59.81 26.51
CA ASN A 48 1.37 60.11 26.28
C ASN A 48 2.04 59.13 25.34
N THR A 49 1.52 57.92 25.26
CA THR A 49 2.04 56.86 24.40
C THR A 49 1.67 57.04 22.95
N LEU A 50 0.42 57.35 22.64
CA LEU A 50 -0.03 57.51 21.24
C LEU A 50 0.41 58.80 20.60
N LYS A 51 0.33 59.93 21.31
CA LYS A 51 0.72 61.24 20.74
C LYS A 51 0.06 61.54 19.39
N GLY A 52 -1.24 61.27 19.27
CA GLY A 52 -2.01 61.49 18.04
C GLY A 52 -1.79 60.45 16.93
N ARG A 53 -1.08 59.34 17.21
CA ARG A 53 -1.00 58.20 16.31
C ARG A 53 -2.23 57.32 16.48
N THR A 54 -2.61 56.60 15.43
CA THR A 54 -3.70 55.60 15.46
C THR A 54 -3.18 54.22 15.77
N LEU A 55 -3.97 53.41 16.47
CA LEU A 55 -3.64 52.02 16.70
C LEU A 55 -4.04 51.16 15.50
N ALA A 56 -3.15 50.22 15.15
CA ALA A 56 -3.41 49.14 14.18
C ALA A 56 -2.82 47.83 14.72
N THR A 57 -3.33 46.74 14.28
CA THR A 57 -2.84 45.40 14.67
C THR A 57 -2.56 44.54 13.46
N GLU A 58 -1.55 43.69 13.56
CA GLU A 58 -1.24 42.63 12.59
C GLU A 58 -1.09 41.31 13.33
N VAL A 59 -1.60 40.24 12.77
CA VAL A 59 -1.49 38.88 13.35
C VAL A 59 -0.61 38.05 12.45
N ALA A 60 0.44 37.48 13.00
CA ALA A 60 1.33 36.55 12.29
C ALA A 60 1.66 35.32 13.14
N PHE A 61 2.02 34.22 12.50
CA PHE A 61 2.49 33.07 13.27
C PHE A 61 3.79 33.40 14.00
N ALA A 62 3.82 33.09 15.29
CA ALA A 62 5.05 33.04 16.05
C ALA A 62 5.77 31.72 15.78
N GLN A 63 7.10 31.72 15.82
CA GLN A 63 7.85 30.48 15.74
C GLN A 63 7.52 29.58 16.93
N SER A 64 7.32 28.26 16.62
CA SER A 64 7.07 27.23 17.60
C SER A 64 7.92 26.02 17.25
N GLU A 65 8.71 25.56 18.20
CA GLU A 65 9.53 24.34 18.05
C GLU A 65 8.72 23.08 18.37
N ASP A 66 7.69 23.20 19.21
CA ASP A 66 6.96 22.05 19.77
C ASP A 66 5.76 21.60 18.93
N ALA A 67 5.21 22.47 18.09
CA ALA A 67 4.07 22.12 17.25
C ALA A 67 4.02 23.01 16.01
N PRO A 68 3.87 22.43 14.81
CA PRO A 68 3.68 23.21 13.60
C PRO A 68 2.37 24.00 13.67
N ASN A 69 2.41 25.28 13.36
CA ASN A 69 1.21 26.08 13.13
C ASN A 69 0.56 25.61 11.81
N THR A 70 -0.76 25.53 11.79
CA THR A 70 -1.54 25.13 10.62
C THR A 70 -2.59 26.20 10.28
N GLY A 71 -3.01 26.26 9.03
CA GLY A 71 -4.00 27.24 8.57
C GLY A 71 -3.44 28.67 8.43
N LEU A 72 -4.29 29.67 8.71
CA LEU A 72 -3.95 31.08 8.68
C LEU A 72 -3.82 31.65 10.10
N ALA A 73 -2.84 32.53 10.32
CA ALA A 73 -2.62 33.13 11.63
C ALA A 73 -3.85 33.87 12.17
N GLU A 74 -4.61 34.50 11.28
CA GLU A 74 -5.86 35.22 11.60
C GLU A 74 -6.99 34.29 12.07
N ASN A 75 -6.87 32.98 11.81
CA ASN A 75 -7.82 32.00 12.31
C ASN A 75 -7.57 31.58 13.76
N VAL A 76 -6.37 31.88 14.31
CA VAL A 76 -6.05 31.57 15.71
C VAL A 76 -6.75 32.51 16.66
N ALA A 77 -6.88 33.77 16.30
CA ALA A 77 -7.56 34.77 17.12
C ALA A 77 -8.25 35.85 16.26
N VAL A 78 -9.33 36.41 16.78
CA VAL A 78 -9.90 37.65 16.28
C VAL A 78 -9.35 38.79 17.11
N VAL A 79 -8.81 39.80 16.46
CA VAL A 79 -8.24 40.97 17.06
C VAL A 79 -8.98 42.23 16.62
N ARG A 80 -9.41 43.06 17.52
CA ARG A 80 -10.04 44.34 17.22
C ARG A 80 -9.49 45.44 18.11
N VAL A 81 -9.45 46.66 17.60
CA VAL A 81 -9.08 47.86 18.33
C VAL A 81 -10.38 48.61 18.61
N GLU A 82 -10.64 48.89 19.87
CA GLU A 82 -11.83 49.64 20.29
C GLU A 82 -11.59 51.16 20.32
N ALA A 83 -12.70 51.91 20.41
CA ALA A 83 -12.61 53.38 20.41
C ALA A 83 -11.91 53.97 21.62
N ASP A 84 -11.86 53.24 22.70
CA ASP A 84 -11.10 53.60 23.93
C ASP A 84 -9.62 53.24 23.85
N HIS A 85 -9.16 52.80 22.68
CA HIS A 85 -7.78 52.37 22.40
C HIS A 85 -7.34 51.10 23.14
N THR A 86 -8.29 50.28 23.58
CA THR A 86 -7.99 48.93 24.04
C THR A 86 -7.96 47.98 22.85
N ILE A 87 -7.17 46.92 22.97
CA ILE A 87 -7.11 45.84 21.97
C ILE A 87 -7.77 44.62 22.56
N HIS A 88 -8.82 44.16 21.89
CA HIS A 88 -9.59 42.98 22.27
C HIS A 88 -9.17 41.77 21.41
N VAL A 89 -8.75 40.71 22.09
CA VAL A 89 -8.29 39.44 21.45
C VAL A 89 -9.18 38.31 21.92
N ILE A 90 -9.83 37.64 20.95
CA ILE A 90 -10.67 36.47 21.22
C ILE A 90 -10.00 35.26 20.57
N PRO A 91 -9.47 34.30 21.38
CA PRO A 91 -8.93 33.05 20.86
C PRO A 91 -9.99 32.24 20.13
N LYS A 92 -9.64 31.60 19.02
CA LYS A 92 -10.58 30.82 18.20
C LYS A 92 -10.11 29.39 17.92
N ASN A 93 -8.83 29.23 17.61
CA ASN A 93 -8.25 27.93 17.29
C ASN A 93 -6.86 27.80 17.88
N ALA A 94 -6.37 26.58 18.00
CA ALA A 94 -5.02 26.33 18.48
C ALA A 94 -3.96 26.89 17.53
N GLY A 95 -2.89 27.40 18.11
CA GLY A 95 -1.77 27.99 17.40
C GLY A 95 -1.02 28.97 18.26
N LYS A 96 0.15 29.39 17.80
CA LYS A 96 0.94 30.41 18.46
C LYS A 96 1.12 31.61 17.52
N VAL A 97 0.60 32.75 17.92
CA VAL A 97 0.62 33.96 17.10
C VAL A 97 1.22 35.13 17.84
N THR A 98 1.86 35.99 17.09
CA THR A 98 2.28 37.31 17.55
C THR A 98 1.30 38.34 17.01
N ILE A 99 0.71 39.10 17.91
CA ILE A 99 -0.13 40.25 17.61
C ILE A 99 0.74 41.49 17.74
N LYS A 100 1.15 42.03 16.60
CA LYS A 100 1.92 43.26 16.56
C LYS A 100 0.98 44.42 16.67
N ILE A 101 1.06 45.13 17.78
CA ILE A 101 0.30 46.39 18.06
C ILE A 101 1.15 47.54 17.59
N LYS A 102 0.63 48.36 16.69
CA LYS A 102 1.32 49.47 16.06
C LYS A 102 0.65 50.80 16.41
N ALA A 103 1.45 51.79 16.73
CA ALA A 103 1.05 53.20 16.76
C ALA A 103 1.50 53.85 15.44
N VAL A 104 0.55 54.03 14.51
CA VAL A 104 0.81 54.50 13.14
C VAL A 104 0.60 55.99 13.04
N PRO A 105 1.60 56.78 12.61
CA PRO A 105 1.46 58.22 12.44
C PRO A 105 0.53 58.55 11.27
N GLY A 106 -0.39 59.49 11.51
CA GLY A 106 -1.14 60.12 10.42
C GLY A 106 -0.31 61.22 9.73
N GLU A 107 -0.91 61.82 8.70
CA GLU A 107 -0.26 62.91 7.97
C GLU A 107 0.01 64.12 8.91
N GLY A 108 1.23 64.65 8.86
CA GLY A 108 1.67 65.75 9.71
C GLY A 108 2.04 65.37 11.14
N ASN A 109 1.99 64.11 11.53
CA ASN A 109 2.42 63.66 12.84
C ASN A 109 3.95 63.64 12.95
N PHE A 110 4.48 64.23 14.03
CA PHE A 110 5.94 64.32 14.29
C PHE A 110 6.52 63.01 14.89
N TYR A 111 5.70 62.07 15.26
CA TYR A 111 6.17 60.82 15.85
C TYR A 111 6.26 59.72 14.81
N ARG A 112 7.30 58.92 14.92
CA ARG A 112 7.48 57.72 14.06
C ARG A 112 6.53 56.61 14.48
N GLU A 113 6.34 55.66 13.61
CA GLU A 113 5.70 54.37 13.92
C GLU A 113 6.45 53.70 15.08
N ALA A 114 5.73 53.13 16.00
CA ALA A 114 6.23 52.28 17.06
C ALA A 114 5.38 51.05 17.18
N SER A 115 5.95 49.94 17.59
CA SER A 115 5.22 48.71 17.79
C SER A 115 5.64 47.98 19.06
N VAL A 116 4.73 47.19 19.61
CA VAL A 116 4.97 46.24 20.67
C VAL A 116 4.27 44.93 20.29
N ASP A 117 4.89 43.80 20.62
CA ASP A 117 4.37 42.48 20.32
C ASP A 117 3.69 41.88 21.55
N TYR A 118 2.54 41.29 21.32
CA TYR A 118 1.84 40.46 22.28
C TYR A 118 1.76 39.02 21.72
N THR A 119 2.11 38.03 22.54
CA THR A 119 2.09 36.60 22.11
C THR A 119 0.89 35.90 22.70
N LEU A 120 0.05 35.35 21.84
CA LEU A 120 -1.01 34.42 22.22
C LEU A 120 -0.61 33.00 21.84
N THR A 121 -0.66 32.09 22.81
CA THR A 121 -0.51 30.66 22.60
C THR A 121 -1.82 29.96 22.98
N VAL A 122 -2.48 29.38 22.00
CA VAL A 122 -3.61 28.46 22.21
C VAL A 122 -3.08 27.06 21.98
N LYS A 123 -2.87 26.31 23.07
CA LYS A 123 -2.41 24.92 22.99
C LYS A 123 -3.49 24.04 22.40
N ARG A 124 -3.08 23.00 21.69
CA ARG A 124 -4.02 21.97 21.22
C ARG A 124 -4.56 21.16 22.39
N GLN A 125 -5.82 20.76 22.28
CA GLN A 125 -6.40 19.84 23.21
C GLN A 125 -5.84 18.42 22.94
N GLU A 126 -5.38 17.77 24.00
CA GLU A 126 -4.94 16.40 23.94
C GLU A 126 -6.15 15.46 23.83
N VAL A 127 -6.05 14.51 22.94
CA VAL A 127 -7.02 13.43 22.81
C VAL A 127 -6.35 12.09 23.07
N SER A 128 -7.07 11.21 23.77
CA SER A 128 -6.59 9.88 24.02
C SER A 128 -6.77 8.98 22.78
N PHE A 129 -5.95 7.95 22.71
CA PHE A 129 -5.91 7.00 21.59
C PHE A 129 -7.27 6.34 21.30
N GLU A 130 -8.04 6.06 22.34
CA GLU A 130 -9.37 5.44 22.25
C GLU A 130 -10.44 6.36 21.64
N ASN A 131 -10.24 7.67 21.67
CA ASN A 131 -11.17 8.66 21.13
C ASN A 131 -10.99 8.91 19.63
N VAL A 132 -9.99 8.27 19.01
CA VAL A 132 -9.78 8.35 17.57
C VAL A 132 -10.63 7.31 16.85
N THR A 133 -11.39 7.75 15.86
CA THR A 133 -12.06 6.85 14.92
C THR A 133 -11.06 6.47 13.84
N TRP A 134 -10.51 5.26 13.94
CA TRP A 134 -9.51 4.76 13.02
C TRP A 134 -10.11 4.23 11.73
N ASN A 135 -9.50 4.56 10.61
CA ASN A 135 -9.84 3.99 9.32
C ASN A 135 -9.11 2.65 9.14
N LYS A 136 -9.74 1.75 8.39
CA LYS A 136 -9.07 0.52 7.98
C LYS A 136 -8.07 0.81 6.88
N ALA A 137 -6.85 0.30 7.05
CA ALA A 137 -5.78 0.41 6.07
C ALA A 137 -5.56 -0.93 5.35
N SER A 138 -4.96 -0.89 4.18
CA SER A 138 -4.53 -2.10 3.48
C SER A 138 -3.26 -1.85 2.71
N LYS A 139 -2.47 -2.90 2.54
CA LYS A 139 -1.31 -2.90 1.65
C LYS A 139 -1.13 -4.27 1.02
N VAL A 140 -0.46 -4.32 -0.11
CA VAL A 140 -0.01 -5.58 -0.72
C VAL A 140 1.20 -6.09 0.05
N TYR A 141 1.32 -7.40 0.19
CA TYR A 141 2.47 -8.05 0.82
C TYR A 141 3.81 -7.54 0.26
N ASP A 142 4.67 -7.07 1.13
CA ASP A 142 5.99 -6.51 0.84
C ASP A 142 7.07 -6.96 1.84
N GLY A 143 6.74 -7.92 2.72
CA GLY A 143 7.63 -8.44 3.76
C GLY A 143 7.88 -7.49 4.93
N ASN A 144 7.23 -6.32 4.97
CA ASN A 144 7.40 -5.32 6.01
C ASN A 144 6.13 -5.17 6.85
N THR A 145 6.28 -4.73 8.09
CA THR A 145 5.15 -4.45 8.99
C THR A 145 4.64 -3.01 8.93
N GLY A 146 5.44 -2.07 8.43
CA GLY A 146 5.09 -0.66 8.39
C GLY A 146 3.86 -0.35 7.53
N ILE A 147 2.93 0.46 8.05
CA ILE A 147 1.73 0.90 7.34
C ILE A 147 1.33 2.30 7.74
N GLU A 148 0.88 3.10 6.80
CA GLU A 148 0.25 4.37 7.11
C GLU A 148 -1.14 4.13 7.69
N LEU A 149 -1.42 4.71 8.87
CA LEU A 149 -2.71 4.60 9.53
C LEU A 149 -3.34 5.98 9.63
N THR A 150 -4.60 6.08 9.26
CA THR A 150 -5.35 7.33 9.36
C THR A 150 -6.53 7.20 10.30
N GLY A 151 -6.95 8.33 10.86
CA GLY A 151 -8.13 8.37 11.72
C GLY A 151 -8.69 9.79 11.81
N THR A 152 -9.76 9.94 12.58
CA THR A 152 -10.43 11.24 12.78
C THR A 152 -10.84 11.43 14.23
N VAL A 153 -10.78 12.68 14.68
CA VAL A 153 -11.41 13.16 15.91
C VAL A 153 -12.24 14.37 15.53
N ASN A 154 -13.54 14.33 15.79
CA ASN A 154 -14.48 15.29 15.24
C ASN A 154 -14.33 15.41 13.71
N THR A 155 -13.89 16.54 13.20
CA THR A 155 -13.64 16.76 11.75
C THR A 155 -12.16 16.83 11.40
N GLU A 156 -11.28 16.69 12.38
CA GLU A 156 -9.84 16.75 12.18
C GLU A 156 -9.26 15.38 11.88
N LYS A 157 -8.29 15.34 10.97
CA LYS A 157 -7.65 14.10 10.51
C LYS A 157 -6.32 13.89 11.21
N ILE A 158 -6.03 12.65 11.55
CA ILE A 158 -4.71 12.20 11.99
C ILE A 158 -4.13 11.25 10.94
N THR A 159 -2.86 11.41 10.64
CA THR A 159 -2.09 10.49 9.80
C THR A 159 -0.87 10.05 10.58
N ILE A 160 -0.77 8.76 10.82
CA ILE A 160 0.39 8.12 11.43
C ILE A 160 1.24 7.56 10.29
N PRO A 161 2.47 8.04 10.10
CA PRO A 161 3.32 7.58 9.01
C PRO A 161 3.75 6.12 9.23
N LYS A 162 4.07 5.44 8.15
CA LYS A 162 4.41 4.00 8.15
C LYS A 162 5.57 3.60 9.06
N GLU A 163 6.46 4.54 9.37
CA GLU A 163 7.60 4.33 10.28
C GLU A 163 7.19 4.33 11.75
N LYS A 164 5.96 4.75 12.04
CA LYS A 164 5.39 4.91 13.38
C LYS A 164 4.18 4.00 13.63
N ALA A 165 3.73 3.26 12.63
CA ALA A 165 2.66 2.28 12.77
C ALA A 165 3.10 0.95 12.16
N ALA A 166 2.92 -0.14 12.90
CA ALA A 166 3.33 -1.47 12.50
C ALA A 166 2.19 -2.48 12.65
N ILE A 167 1.93 -3.25 11.60
CA ILE A 167 1.03 -4.41 11.63
C ILE A 167 1.66 -5.50 12.50
N ALA A 168 0.85 -6.30 13.17
CA ALA A 168 1.30 -7.34 14.11
C ALA A 168 2.18 -8.42 13.48
N GLY A 169 2.01 -8.69 12.18
CA GLY A 169 2.82 -9.63 11.40
C GLY A 169 3.19 -9.06 10.04
N SER A 170 4.27 -9.56 9.45
CA SER A 170 4.70 -9.18 8.09
C SER A 170 4.00 -9.97 7.00
N ASP A 171 3.38 -11.11 7.36
CA ASP A 171 2.72 -12.04 6.44
C ASP A 171 1.23 -11.75 6.28
N VAL A 172 0.65 -12.24 5.21
CA VAL A 172 -0.80 -12.23 5.02
C VAL A 172 -1.44 -13.15 6.07
N ALA A 173 -2.26 -12.58 6.94
CA ALA A 173 -3.10 -13.41 7.80
C ALA A 173 -4.28 -13.92 6.98
N VAL A 174 -4.54 -15.23 6.98
CA VAL A 174 -5.60 -15.83 6.19
C VAL A 174 -6.57 -16.64 7.05
N ASN A 175 -7.82 -16.77 6.58
CA ASN A 175 -8.79 -17.71 7.11
C ASN A 175 -8.66 -19.09 6.43
N GLU A 176 -9.56 -20.02 6.78
CA GLU A 176 -9.59 -21.37 6.20
C GLU A 176 -9.83 -21.39 4.67
N GLN A 177 -10.41 -20.33 4.12
CA GLN A 177 -10.66 -20.15 2.68
C GLN A 177 -9.53 -19.40 1.97
N ASN A 178 -8.39 -19.19 2.62
CA ASN A 178 -7.24 -18.39 2.13
C ASN A 178 -7.59 -16.92 1.81
N GLU A 179 -8.59 -16.35 2.47
CA GLU A 179 -8.93 -14.94 2.35
C GLU A 179 -8.14 -14.11 3.36
N ALA A 180 -7.57 -12.99 2.90
CA ALA A 180 -6.80 -12.09 3.75
C ALA A 180 -7.63 -11.51 4.90
N GLN A 181 -7.10 -11.61 6.11
CA GLN A 181 -7.76 -11.18 7.34
C GLN A 181 -7.11 -9.91 7.92
N PRO A 182 -7.90 -9.06 8.57
CA PRO A 182 -7.36 -7.87 9.22
C PRO A 182 -6.51 -8.24 10.45
N GLN A 183 -5.45 -7.48 10.65
CA GLN A 183 -4.51 -7.61 11.75
C GLN A 183 -4.51 -6.35 12.61
N ASN A 184 -4.00 -6.47 13.83
CA ASN A 184 -3.81 -5.35 14.72
C ASN A 184 -2.65 -4.46 14.25
N VAL A 185 -2.75 -3.17 14.55
CA VAL A 185 -1.70 -2.19 14.27
C VAL A 185 -1.26 -1.57 15.58
N THR A 186 0.04 -1.60 15.84
CA THR A 186 0.66 -0.91 16.96
C THR A 186 1.21 0.43 16.49
N VAL A 187 0.84 1.51 17.17
CA VAL A 187 1.34 2.87 16.91
C VAL A 187 2.45 3.19 17.91
N ALA A 188 3.54 3.75 17.47
CA ALA A 188 4.64 4.16 18.35
C ALA A 188 4.18 5.24 19.33
N ALA A 189 4.70 5.22 20.57
CA ALA A 189 4.44 6.27 21.55
C ALA A 189 4.95 7.62 21.03
N GLY A 190 4.22 8.69 21.34
CA GLY A 190 4.57 10.05 20.93
C GLY A 190 3.37 10.98 20.76
N ILE A 191 3.65 12.18 20.31
CA ILE A 191 2.64 13.19 20.01
C ILE A 191 2.46 13.29 18.49
N TYR A 192 1.21 13.24 18.05
CA TYR A 192 0.84 13.34 16.65
C TYR A 192 -0.15 14.48 16.45
N TYR A 193 0.17 15.41 15.58
CA TYR A 193 -0.65 16.60 15.32
C TYR A 193 -1.72 16.29 14.28
N MET A 194 -2.94 16.74 14.57
CA MET A 194 -4.02 16.64 13.62
C MET A 194 -3.95 17.72 12.55
N THR A 195 -4.66 17.50 11.47
CA THR A 195 -4.76 18.39 10.32
C THR A 195 -6.22 18.61 9.94
N VAL A 196 -6.51 19.75 9.34
CA VAL A 196 -7.79 20.08 8.72
C VAL A 196 -7.60 20.38 7.25
N GLU A 197 -8.64 20.20 6.46
CA GLU A 197 -8.59 20.53 5.02
C GLU A 197 -8.56 22.04 4.80
N GLY A 198 -7.88 22.47 3.75
CA GLY A 198 -7.79 23.86 3.34
C GLY A 198 -6.94 24.72 4.28
N ASN A 199 -7.40 25.95 4.54
CA ASN A 199 -6.69 26.92 5.37
C ASN A 199 -7.15 26.91 6.85
N GLY A 200 -7.79 25.83 7.27
CA GLY A 200 -8.21 25.66 8.66
C GLY A 200 -7.05 25.45 9.60
N THR A 201 -7.29 25.65 10.89
CA THR A 201 -6.31 25.43 11.96
C THR A 201 -6.73 24.23 12.81
N ALA A 202 -5.85 23.26 12.97
CA ALA A 202 -6.13 22.06 13.76
C ALA A 202 -6.04 22.37 15.27
N ASN A 203 -6.99 21.86 16.02
CA ASN A 203 -7.20 22.14 17.44
C ASN A 203 -6.80 20.99 18.37
N TYR A 204 -6.56 19.79 17.80
CA TYR A 204 -6.30 18.59 18.58
C TYR A 204 -4.90 18.04 18.29
N GLN A 205 -4.36 17.32 19.27
CA GLN A 205 -3.19 16.46 19.14
C GLN A 205 -3.46 15.13 19.81
N LEU A 206 -3.00 14.06 19.19
CA LEU A 206 -3.08 12.71 19.75
C LEU A 206 -1.84 12.45 20.60
N VAL A 207 -2.03 12.07 21.85
CA VAL A 207 -0.96 11.57 22.71
C VAL A 207 -1.07 10.05 22.77
N VAL A 208 -0.02 9.35 22.33
CA VAL A 208 0.06 7.90 22.35
C VAL A 208 1.02 7.47 23.43
N GLU A 209 0.52 6.72 24.40
CA GLU A 209 1.29 6.15 25.51
C GLU A 209 1.69 4.69 25.20
N GLU A 210 2.79 4.24 25.79
CA GLU A 210 3.17 2.82 25.72
C GLU A 210 2.11 1.93 26.39
N GLY A 211 1.76 0.83 25.69
CA GLY A 211 0.79 -0.15 26.19
C GLY A 211 -0.69 0.17 25.93
N GLN A 212 -1.02 1.38 25.46
CA GLN A 212 -2.38 1.77 25.03
C GLN A 212 -2.39 2.24 23.58
N ASN A 213 -1.68 1.52 22.73
CA ASN A 213 -1.31 1.97 21.40
C ASN A 213 -1.64 0.96 20.30
N VAL A 214 -2.59 0.06 20.54
CA VAL A 214 -2.97 -1.00 19.60
C VAL A 214 -4.36 -0.75 19.03
N VAL A 215 -4.46 -0.59 17.72
CA VAL A 215 -5.74 -0.54 17.01
C VAL A 215 -6.09 -1.94 16.54
N GLN A 216 -7.22 -2.46 17.02
CA GLN A 216 -7.66 -3.83 16.72
C GLN A 216 -8.17 -3.96 15.29
N ASN A 217 -7.71 -4.98 14.58
CA ASN A 217 -8.16 -5.31 13.22
C ASN A 217 -8.13 -4.12 12.25
N ALA A 218 -7.08 -3.29 12.35
CA ALA A 218 -7.01 -2.01 11.66
C ALA A 218 -6.39 -2.09 10.27
N ALA A 219 -5.63 -3.13 9.96
CA ALA A 219 -4.95 -3.22 8.69
C ALA A 219 -5.00 -4.63 8.09
N THR A 220 -5.08 -4.72 6.77
CA THR A 220 -5.04 -5.98 6.03
C THR A 220 -3.84 -5.97 5.10
N ILE A 221 -2.99 -7.00 5.20
CA ILE A 221 -2.01 -7.30 4.16
C ILE A 221 -2.71 -8.21 3.15
N THR A 222 -2.81 -7.75 1.91
CA THR A 222 -3.39 -8.54 0.82
C THR A 222 -2.31 -9.35 0.11
N HIS A 223 -2.72 -10.45 -0.51
CA HIS A 223 -1.83 -11.29 -1.30
C HIS A 223 -1.12 -10.47 -2.38
N ARG A 224 0.16 -10.76 -2.56
CA ARG A 224 0.93 -10.18 -3.67
C ARG A 224 0.69 -10.99 -4.93
N PRO A 225 0.25 -10.38 -6.04
CA PRO A 225 0.06 -11.10 -7.28
C PRO A 225 1.41 -11.58 -7.83
N LEU A 226 1.50 -12.87 -8.12
CA LEU A 226 2.59 -13.47 -8.89
C LEU A 226 2.04 -13.98 -10.20
N TYR A 227 2.67 -13.55 -11.29
CA TYR A 227 2.27 -13.95 -12.63
C TYR A 227 3.06 -15.17 -13.06
N LEU A 228 2.32 -16.16 -13.55
CA LEU A 228 2.85 -17.38 -14.11
C LEU A 228 2.76 -17.30 -15.64
N THR A 229 3.80 -17.74 -16.33
CA THR A 229 3.82 -17.87 -17.79
C THR A 229 4.27 -19.27 -18.18
N SER A 230 3.90 -19.70 -19.35
CA SER A 230 4.48 -20.92 -19.95
C SER A 230 5.95 -20.65 -20.29
N ALA A 231 6.84 -21.44 -19.74
CA ALA A 231 8.28 -21.30 -20.01
C ALA A 231 8.66 -21.81 -21.41
N ASN A 232 7.92 -22.81 -21.92
CA ASN A 232 8.09 -23.36 -23.26
C ASN A 232 6.78 -23.91 -23.77
N ALA A 233 6.38 -23.56 -24.97
CA ALA A 233 5.23 -24.15 -25.68
C ALA A 233 5.55 -25.55 -26.23
N GLU A 234 6.45 -26.32 -25.62
CA GLU A 234 6.87 -27.62 -26.14
C GLU A 234 5.83 -28.69 -25.83
N THR A 235 5.53 -29.46 -26.85
CA THR A 235 4.72 -30.65 -26.73
C THR A 235 5.56 -31.77 -26.10
N VAL A 236 5.21 -32.21 -24.90
CA VAL A 236 5.80 -33.39 -24.30
C VAL A 236 5.17 -34.65 -24.91
N SER A 237 5.98 -35.56 -25.39
CA SER A 237 5.54 -36.80 -25.97
C SER A 237 5.70 -37.94 -24.98
N LEU A 238 4.60 -38.59 -24.65
CA LEU A 238 4.52 -39.78 -23.82
C LEU A 238 4.19 -41.01 -24.68
N ALA A 239 4.99 -42.06 -24.59
CA ALA A 239 4.61 -43.29 -25.26
C ALA A 239 3.48 -44.00 -24.48
N TYR A 240 2.51 -44.58 -25.21
CA TYR A 240 1.40 -45.30 -24.59
C TYR A 240 1.90 -46.37 -23.62
N GLY A 241 1.35 -46.35 -22.40
CA GLY A 241 1.76 -47.26 -21.33
C GLY A 241 2.92 -46.79 -20.45
N GLN A 242 3.50 -45.65 -20.73
CA GLN A 242 4.42 -44.98 -19.80
C GLN A 242 3.69 -44.34 -18.62
N ASN A 243 4.40 -44.14 -17.53
CA ASN A 243 3.83 -43.55 -16.33
C ASN A 243 3.61 -42.04 -16.52
N LEU A 244 2.38 -41.58 -16.40
CA LEU A 244 2.02 -40.19 -16.51
C LEU A 244 2.77 -39.31 -15.47
N LYS A 245 2.94 -39.81 -14.25
CA LYS A 245 3.63 -39.09 -13.20
C LYS A 245 5.08 -38.77 -13.59
N THR A 246 5.80 -39.74 -14.14
CA THR A 246 7.17 -39.53 -14.62
C THR A 246 7.24 -38.52 -15.76
N ALA A 247 6.26 -38.60 -16.69
CA ALA A 247 6.20 -37.63 -17.78
C ALA A 247 5.91 -36.19 -17.28
N ILE A 248 5.08 -36.06 -16.26
CA ILE A 248 4.80 -34.73 -15.63
C ILE A 248 6.05 -34.21 -14.90
N GLU A 249 6.80 -35.06 -14.21
CA GLU A 249 8.07 -34.68 -13.56
C GLU A 249 9.12 -34.22 -14.58
N GLU A 250 9.11 -34.79 -15.79
CA GLU A 250 9.96 -34.33 -16.89
C GLU A 250 9.50 -33.01 -17.54
N MET A 251 8.27 -32.58 -17.28
CA MET A 251 7.71 -31.31 -17.73
C MET A 251 8.19 -30.11 -16.88
N THR A 252 9.17 -30.29 -16.03
CA THR A 252 9.81 -29.20 -15.25
C THR A 252 10.33 -28.12 -16.19
N GLY A 253 9.70 -26.98 -16.22
CA GLY A 253 10.05 -25.88 -17.10
C GLY A 253 8.89 -25.38 -17.97
N LEU A 254 7.71 -26.02 -17.88
CA LEU A 254 6.52 -25.55 -18.60
C LEU A 254 5.88 -24.32 -17.94
N VAL A 255 6.13 -24.13 -16.65
CA VAL A 255 5.61 -22.98 -15.90
C VAL A 255 6.75 -22.28 -15.23
N ALA A 256 6.92 -21.01 -15.52
CA ALA A 256 7.88 -20.14 -14.87
C ALA A 256 7.17 -18.95 -14.22
N LEU A 257 7.72 -18.47 -13.11
CA LEU A 257 7.36 -17.16 -12.62
C LEU A 257 7.77 -16.12 -13.68
N CYS A 258 6.89 -15.16 -13.93
CA CYS A 258 7.21 -14.06 -14.81
C CYS A 258 8.35 -13.25 -14.18
N ASN A 259 9.56 -13.53 -14.62
CA ASN A 259 10.66 -12.58 -14.44
C ASN A 259 10.46 -11.44 -15.45
N GLY A 260 11.08 -10.30 -15.23
CA GLY A 260 10.89 -9.06 -16.00
C GLY A 260 11.06 -9.15 -17.52
N ASN A 261 11.23 -10.35 -18.10
CA ASN A 261 11.25 -10.63 -19.54
C ASN A 261 9.91 -11.16 -20.09
N GLY A 262 8.95 -11.50 -19.22
CA GLY A 262 7.59 -11.82 -19.64
C GLY A 262 6.79 -10.54 -19.84
N VAL A 263 5.72 -10.59 -20.64
CA VAL A 263 4.76 -9.49 -20.75
C VAL A 263 4.05 -9.38 -19.38
N VAL A 264 4.59 -8.54 -18.50
CA VAL A 264 3.93 -8.18 -17.25
C VAL A 264 2.77 -7.27 -17.62
N PRO A 265 1.52 -7.56 -17.23
CA PRO A 265 0.40 -6.65 -17.45
C PRO A 265 0.73 -5.24 -16.99
N GLU A 266 0.29 -4.23 -17.71
CA GLU A 266 0.63 -2.81 -17.47
C GLU A 266 0.31 -2.36 -16.05
N GLU A 267 -0.75 -2.91 -15.46
CA GLU A 267 -1.22 -2.72 -14.08
C GLU A 267 -0.21 -3.20 -13.00
N VAL A 268 0.72 -4.05 -13.38
CA VAL A 268 1.73 -4.64 -12.47
C VAL A 268 3.14 -4.13 -12.77
N GLN A 269 3.31 -3.41 -13.87
CA GLN A 269 4.58 -2.77 -14.21
C GLN A 269 4.95 -1.74 -13.13
N GLY A 270 6.05 -1.97 -12.45
CA GLY A 270 6.52 -1.12 -11.34
C GLY A 270 6.18 -1.61 -9.94
N VAL A 271 5.28 -2.57 -9.77
CA VAL A 271 5.03 -3.22 -8.47
C VAL A 271 6.07 -4.32 -8.21
N ASN A 272 6.53 -4.98 -9.26
CA ASN A 272 7.58 -6.00 -9.20
C ASN A 272 8.94 -5.40 -9.57
N SER A 273 9.59 -4.74 -8.62
CA SER A 273 10.99 -4.33 -8.77
C SER A 273 11.97 -5.51 -8.71
N LEU A 274 11.48 -6.71 -8.42
CA LEU A 274 12.26 -7.94 -8.33
C LEU A 274 12.10 -8.75 -9.61
N GLU A 275 13.18 -9.40 -10.05
CA GLU A 275 13.21 -10.23 -11.27
C GLU A 275 12.12 -11.33 -11.30
N THR A 276 11.67 -11.79 -10.13
CA THR A 276 10.67 -12.84 -10.00
C THR A 276 9.33 -12.36 -9.44
N GLY A 277 9.25 -11.11 -8.96
CA GLY A 277 8.10 -10.62 -8.19
C GLY A 277 8.04 -11.12 -6.75
N LEU A 278 8.96 -11.96 -6.33
CA LEU A 278 9.10 -12.46 -4.96
C LEU A 278 9.68 -11.38 -4.04
N VAL A 279 9.28 -11.40 -2.78
CA VAL A 279 9.72 -10.45 -1.75
C VAL A 279 10.98 -10.98 -1.07
N GLY A 280 12.02 -10.16 -1.02
CA GLY A 280 13.23 -10.49 -0.26
C GLY A 280 13.88 -11.81 -0.70
N ASN A 281 13.93 -12.77 0.22
CA ASN A 281 14.49 -14.11 0.00
C ASN A 281 13.40 -15.18 -0.14
N ASP A 282 12.16 -14.82 -0.37
CA ASP A 282 11.09 -15.79 -0.54
C ASP A 282 11.38 -16.71 -1.73
N GLN A 283 11.16 -18.00 -1.54
CA GLN A 283 11.34 -19.02 -2.56
C GLN A 283 10.07 -19.82 -2.70
N ILE A 284 9.56 -19.94 -3.92
CA ILE A 284 8.38 -20.72 -4.26
C ILE A 284 8.77 -21.71 -5.33
N THR A 285 8.48 -22.98 -5.09
CA THR A 285 8.65 -24.01 -6.09
C THR A 285 7.31 -24.23 -6.79
N VAL A 286 7.31 -24.01 -8.09
CA VAL A 286 6.16 -24.29 -8.95
C VAL A 286 6.39 -25.66 -9.58
N LEU A 287 5.57 -26.64 -9.21
CA LEU A 287 5.59 -27.97 -9.81
C LEU A 287 4.51 -28.05 -10.90
N PRO A 288 4.82 -28.62 -12.05
CA PRO A 288 3.81 -28.89 -13.07
C PRO A 288 2.79 -29.88 -12.53
N GLY A 289 1.51 -29.57 -12.71
CA GLY A 289 0.40 -30.47 -12.44
C GLY A 289 -0.29 -30.84 -13.75
N ALA A 290 -0.89 -32.02 -13.79
CA ALA A 290 -1.69 -32.40 -14.93
C ALA A 290 -3.08 -32.86 -14.49
N THR A 291 -4.10 -32.33 -15.13
CA THR A 291 -5.39 -32.98 -15.19
C THR A 291 -5.42 -33.79 -16.47
N ALA A 292 -5.17 -35.09 -16.35
CA ALA A 292 -5.35 -36.00 -17.45
C ALA A 292 -6.57 -36.91 -17.16
N PRO A 293 -7.30 -37.36 -18.18
CA PRO A 293 -8.29 -38.38 -17.97
C PRO A 293 -7.63 -39.63 -17.39
N GLU A 294 -8.37 -40.40 -16.59
CA GLU A 294 -7.87 -41.61 -15.92
C GLU A 294 -7.23 -42.63 -16.89
N THR A 295 -7.64 -42.57 -18.14
CA THR A 295 -7.08 -43.41 -19.23
C THR A 295 -6.55 -42.49 -20.35
N LEU A 296 -5.25 -42.53 -20.57
CA LEU A 296 -4.61 -41.86 -21.68
C LEU A 296 -4.64 -42.76 -22.91
N HIS A 297 -5.27 -42.31 -23.98
CA HIS A 297 -5.28 -42.99 -25.27
C HIS A 297 -4.32 -42.29 -26.22
N VAL A 298 -3.79 -43.07 -27.17
CA VAL A 298 -3.08 -42.49 -28.32
C VAL A 298 -4.05 -41.56 -29.04
N ASN A 299 -3.69 -40.27 -29.10
CA ASN A 299 -4.56 -39.26 -29.65
C ASN A 299 -3.80 -38.36 -30.62
N GLU A 300 -4.45 -37.97 -31.70
CA GLU A 300 -3.89 -36.97 -32.62
C GLU A 300 -3.94 -35.57 -32.05
N ALA A 301 -4.90 -35.28 -31.16
CA ALA A 301 -5.00 -34.05 -30.42
C ALA A 301 -4.26 -34.20 -29.07
N ALA A 302 -3.40 -33.25 -28.76
CA ALA A 302 -2.71 -33.25 -27.48
C ALA A 302 -3.68 -33.07 -26.31
N TYR A 303 -3.39 -33.73 -25.19
CA TYR A 303 -4.07 -33.47 -23.93
C TYR A 303 -3.52 -32.15 -23.36
N LYS A 304 -4.42 -31.31 -22.91
CA LYS A 304 -4.04 -30.06 -22.27
C LYS A 304 -3.68 -30.33 -20.81
N VAL A 305 -2.46 -30.00 -20.43
CA VAL A 305 -1.95 -30.13 -19.06
C VAL A 305 -2.17 -28.83 -18.34
N ILE A 306 -2.83 -28.89 -17.23
CA ILE A 306 -3.16 -27.69 -16.46
C ILE A 306 -2.59 -27.82 -15.06
N VAL A 307 -1.92 -26.75 -14.67
CA VAL A 307 -1.81 -26.12 -13.37
C VAL A 307 -0.76 -26.62 -12.39
N PRO A 308 0.04 -25.68 -11.91
CA PRO A 308 1.07 -25.99 -10.96
C PRO A 308 0.48 -26.41 -9.60
N ASN A 309 1.02 -27.46 -9.03
CA ASN A 309 1.00 -27.66 -7.60
C ASN A 309 2.11 -26.81 -7.00
N ILE A 310 1.73 -25.84 -6.17
CA ILE A 310 2.68 -25.01 -5.46
C ILE A 310 2.94 -25.68 -4.13
N THR A 311 4.17 -26.18 -3.95
CA THR A 311 4.56 -26.73 -2.67
C THR A 311 4.96 -25.59 -1.74
N ASN A 312 4.29 -25.54 -0.61
CA ASN A 312 4.49 -24.53 0.41
C ASN A 312 5.10 -25.17 1.67
N GLU A 313 6.41 -25.35 1.68
CA GLU A 313 7.11 -25.90 2.84
C GLU A 313 7.08 -24.98 4.06
N ASN A 314 6.88 -23.66 3.88
CA ASN A 314 6.94 -22.64 4.93
C ASN A 314 5.74 -21.66 4.95
N LYS A 315 4.63 -22.00 4.36
CA LYS A 315 3.45 -21.12 4.21
C LYS A 315 3.68 -19.82 3.42
N ILE A 316 4.83 -19.66 2.80
CA ILE A 316 5.17 -18.46 2.01
C ILE A 316 4.18 -18.26 0.87
N SER A 317 3.62 -19.33 0.31
CA SER A 317 2.61 -19.22 -0.75
C SER A 317 1.32 -18.55 -0.29
N GLU A 318 1.01 -18.53 1.01
CA GLU A 318 -0.14 -17.82 1.56
C GLU A 318 -0.01 -16.30 1.41
N ASN A 319 1.21 -15.79 1.20
CA ASN A 319 1.48 -14.38 0.94
C ASN A 319 1.23 -13.96 -0.51
N TYR A 320 1.02 -14.91 -1.42
CA TYR A 320 0.93 -14.68 -2.85
C TYR A 320 -0.38 -15.18 -3.45
N GLU A 321 -0.87 -14.43 -4.44
CA GLU A 321 -1.95 -14.84 -5.34
C GLU A 321 -1.37 -15.16 -6.70
N PHE A 322 -1.55 -16.41 -7.19
CA PHE A 322 -1.02 -16.80 -8.49
C PHE A 322 -2.02 -16.43 -9.58
N LYS A 323 -1.57 -15.61 -10.51
CA LYS A 323 -2.33 -15.17 -11.68
C LYS A 323 -1.64 -15.65 -12.95
N PHE A 324 -2.44 -16.05 -13.89
CA PHE A 324 -1.96 -16.45 -15.19
C PHE A 324 -2.04 -15.25 -16.14
N ILE A 325 -0.99 -15.03 -16.95
CA ILE A 325 -0.96 -13.90 -17.89
C ILE A 325 -1.95 -14.12 -19.02
N GLU A 326 -2.17 -15.37 -19.41
CA GLU A 326 -3.09 -15.73 -20.49
C GLU A 326 -3.95 -16.92 -20.04
N GLU A 327 -5.26 -16.75 -19.94
CA GLU A 327 -6.18 -17.79 -19.49
C GLU A 327 -6.19 -19.03 -20.40
N ASP A 328 -5.82 -18.90 -21.68
CA ASP A 328 -5.84 -19.97 -22.66
C ASP A 328 -4.50 -20.68 -22.89
N ASP A 329 -3.35 -20.12 -22.50
CA ASP A 329 -2.02 -20.62 -22.87
C ASP A 329 -1.31 -21.50 -21.83
N TYR A 330 -1.97 -21.78 -20.72
CA TYR A 330 -1.46 -22.69 -19.68
C TYR A 330 -1.52 -24.16 -20.03
N LYS A 331 -1.50 -24.47 -21.26
CA LYS A 331 -1.75 -25.80 -21.74
C LYS A 331 -0.49 -26.29 -22.42
N GLY A 332 0.44 -26.81 -21.63
CA GLY A 332 1.43 -27.70 -22.18
C GLY A 332 0.73 -28.87 -22.89
N ASP A 333 1.06 -29.10 -24.11
CA ASP A 333 0.49 -30.18 -24.88
C ASP A 333 1.17 -31.49 -24.49
N LEU A 334 0.40 -32.45 -23.94
CA LEU A 334 0.84 -33.81 -23.74
C LEU A 334 0.36 -34.69 -24.91
N LYS A 335 1.26 -35.09 -25.76
CA LYS A 335 0.96 -35.95 -26.88
C LYS A 335 1.25 -37.41 -26.51
N VAL A 336 0.22 -38.25 -26.54
CA VAL A 336 0.40 -39.68 -26.33
C VAL A 336 0.67 -40.32 -27.68
N THR A 337 1.85 -40.89 -27.83
CA THR A 337 2.28 -41.55 -29.05
C THR A 337 2.13 -43.05 -28.93
N LYS A 338 2.08 -43.72 -30.07
CA LYS A 338 2.07 -45.20 -30.10
C LYS A 338 3.35 -45.72 -29.50
N GLN A 339 3.23 -46.69 -28.60
CA GLN A 339 4.37 -47.42 -28.10
C GLN A 339 4.90 -48.35 -29.22
N THR A 340 6.18 -48.23 -29.52
CA THR A 340 6.85 -49.20 -30.38
C THR A 340 7.21 -50.41 -29.53
N LEU A 341 6.61 -51.54 -29.83
CA LEU A 341 6.94 -52.81 -29.19
C LEU A 341 7.93 -53.57 -30.10
N ASN A 342 9.06 -53.93 -29.53
CA ASN A 342 9.94 -54.87 -30.19
C ASN A 342 9.35 -56.32 -30.06
N LYS A 343 9.87 -57.23 -30.84
CA LYS A 343 9.38 -58.61 -30.86
C LYS A 343 9.44 -59.28 -29.49
N GLU A 344 10.45 -59.00 -28.69
CA GLU A 344 10.60 -59.61 -27.36
C GLU A 344 9.57 -59.07 -26.36
N ASP A 345 9.31 -57.77 -26.38
CA ASP A 345 8.31 -57.12 -25.54
C ASP A 345 6.89 -57.54 -25.94
N LEU A 346 6.66 -57.71 -27.22
CA LEU A 346 5.38 -58.21 -27.71
C LEU A 346 5.13 -59.64 -27.20
N LEU A 347 6.12 -60.51 -27.26
CA LEU A 347 6.03 -61.87 -26.79
C LEU A 347 5.86 -61.99 -25.27
N LYS A 348 6.37 -61.07 -24.50
CA LYS A 348 6.16 -60.99 -23.04
C LYS A 348 4.75 -60.54 -22.67
N LYS A 349 4.14 -59.67 -23.46
CA LYS A 349 2.81 -59.10 -23.20
C LYS A 349 1.68 -59.98 -23.77
N ILE A 350 1.94 -60.84 -24.70
CA ILE A 350 0.96 -61.77 -25.23
C ILE A 350 0.97 -63.04 -24.40
N ASP A 351 -0.06 -63.25 -23.59
CA ASP A 351 -0.28 -64.54 -22.93
C ASP A 351 -0.85 -65.54 -23.92
N LEU A 352 0.03 -66.33 -24.51
CA LEU A 352 -0.32 -67.36 -25.46
C LEU A 352 -1.02 -68.53 -24.80
N LYS A 353 -1.21 -68.60 -23.50
CA LYS A 353 -1.84 -69.70 -22.76
C LYS A 353 -3.35 -69.52 -22.61
N GLY A 354 -3.92 -68.43 -22.98
CA GLY A 354 -5.28 -68.12 -22.61
C GLY A 354 -6.34 -68.12 -23.69
N THR A 355 -6.09 -68.53 -24.84
CA THR A 355 -7.11 -68.90 -25.84
C THR A 355 -8.00 -67.84 -26.45
N THR A 356 -7.78 -66.57 -26.27
CA THR A 356 -8.67 -65.53 -26.83
C THR A 356 -7.99 -64.46 -27.71
N ASN A 357 -6.69 -64.44 -27.76
CA ASN A 357 -5.92 -63.50 -28.61
C ASN A 357 -5.14 -64.33 -29.65
N GLY A 358 -5.52 -64.24 -30.89
CA GLY A 358 -4.86 -64.97 -32.01
C GLY A 358 -3.81 -64.04 -32.66
N ILE A 359 -2.68 -64.63 -33.01
CA ILE A 359 -1.71 -63.93 -33.88
C ILE A 359 -2.09 -64.30 -35.30
N TYR A 360 -2.45 -63.32 -36.09
CA TYR A 360 -2.75 -63.49 -37.50
C TYR A 360 -1.61 -62.96 -38.36
N GLY A 361 -1.27 -63.64 -39.39
CA GLY A 361 -0.22 -63.14 -40.27
C GLY A 361 -0.33 -63.81 -41.67
N VAL A 362 0.29 -63.19 -42.63
CA VAL A 362 0.46 -63.72 -43.96
C VAL A 362 1.79 -64.42 -43.98
N LYS A 363 1.77 -65.68 -44.35
CA LYS A 363 2.99 -66.47 -44.54
C LYS A 363 3.60 -66.17 -45.91
N ASN A 364 4.90 -66.01 -45.97
CA ASN A 364 5.65 -66.00 -47.22
C ASN A 364 5.82 -67.42 -47.74
N GLY A 365 6.35 -67.59 -48.91
CA GLY A 365 6.58 -68.90 -49.54
C GLY A 365 7.54 -69.84 -48.78
N ALA A 366 8.20 -69.35 -47.71
CA ALA A 366 9.08 -70.10 -46.82
C ALA A 366 8.46 -70.40 -45.43
N ASP A 367 7.14 -70.27 -45.34
CA ASP A 367 6.37 -70.43 -44.09
C ASP A 367 6.71 -69.42 -42.95
N GLU A 368 7.42 -68.37 -43.24
CA GLU A 368 7.66 -67.30 -42.31
C GLU A 368 6.54 -66.27 -42.37
N LEU A 369 6.20 -65.74 -41.18
CA LEU A 369 5.19 -64.70 -41.07
C LEU A 369 5.76 -63.37 -41.61
N GLU A 370 5.28 -62.91 -42.76
CA GLU A 370 5.65 -61.66 -43.39
C GLU A 370 5.03 -60.43 -42.69
N LYS A 371 3.76 -60.61 -42.24
CA LYS A 371 3.04 -59.57 -41.50
C LYS A 371 2.27 -60.22 -40.35
N VAL A 372 2.40 -59.59 -39.17
CA VAL A 372 1.73 -60.01 -37.95
C VAL A 372 0.72 -58.98 -37.52
N TRP A 373 -0.49 -59.38 -37.28
CA TRP A 373 -1.55 -58.58 -36.68
C TRP A 373 -1.81 -59.06 -35.26
N VAL A 374 -1.84 -58.14 -34.31
CA VAL A 374 -2.19 -58.46 -32.95
C VAL A 374 -3.51 -57.80 -32.64
N SER A 375 -4.51 -58.60 -32.27
CA SER A 375 -5.77 -58.13 -31.72
C SER A 375 -5.62 -58.04 -30.17
N ILE A 376 -5.76 -56.86 -29.64
CA ILE A 376 -5.82 -56.62 -28.17
C ILE A 376 -7.29 -56.21 -27.92
N GLY A 377 -8.12 -57.13 -27.46
CA GLY A 377 -9.54 -56.82 -27.21
C GLY A 377 -10.31 -58.02 -26.65
N GLY A 378 -11.45 -57.75 -26.06
CA GLY A 378 -12.32 -58.76 -25.43
C GLY A 378 -12.94 -59.77 -26.43
N LYS A 379 -13.60 -60.75 -25.87
CA LYS A 379 -14.12 -61.92 -26.52
C LYS A 379 -15.08 -61.74 -27.73
N ASP A 380 -15.58 -60.49 -27.87
CA ASP A 380 -16.73 -60.30 -28.77
C ASP A 380 -16.39 -59.80 -30.17
N GLU A 381 -15.11 -59.56 -30.46
CA GLU A 381 -14.68 -58.99 -31.75
C GLU A 381 -13.88 -59.97 -32.66
N LEU A 382 -13.87 -61.22 -32.35
CA LEU A 382 -13.13 -62.24 -33.14
C LEU A 382 -13.71 -62.52 -34.52
N GLY A 383 -14.77 -61.87 -34.93
CA GLY A 383 -15.41 -62.10 -36.22
C GLY A 383 -15.02 -61.14 -37.35
N GLU A 384 -14.45 -60.02 -37.07
CA GLU A 384 -14.07 -59.03 -38.10
C GLU A 384 -12.56 -58.71 -38.06
N LYS A 385 -11.96 -58.73 -39.26
CA LYS A 385 -10.53 -58.38 -39.47
C LYS A 385 -10.24 -56.94 -39.10
N LYS A 386 -10.22 -56.58 -37.80
CA LYS A 386 -9.81 -55.27 -37.30
C LYS A 386 -8.54 -55.40 -36.47
N GLY A 387 -7.47 -55.73 -37.10
CA GLY A 387 -6.13 -55.62 -36.50
C GLY A 387 -5.32 -54.57 -37.25
N THR A 388 -4.57 -53.71 -36.50
CA THR A 388 -3.61 -52.81 -37.10
C THR A 388 -2.31 -53.58 -37.34
N PRO A 389 -1.71 -53.52 -38.55
CA PRO A 389 -0.41 -54.14 -38.77
C PRO A 389 0.63 -53.50 -37.83
N VAL A 390 1.43 -54.33 -37.20
CA VAL A 390 2.56 -53.92 -36.33
C VAL A 390 3.80 -53.80 -37.17
#